data_9e0b820031ebb1071004df5fe29ace71
#
_entry.id   9e0b820031ebb1071004df5fe29ace71
#
_cell.length_a   1.000
_cell.length_b   1.000
_cell.length_c   1.000
_cell.angle_alpha   90.00
_cell.angle_beta   90.00
_cell.angle_gamma   90.00
#
_symmetry.space_group_name_H-M   'P 1'
#
loop_
_entity.id
_entity.type
_entity.pdbx_description
1 polymer ?
#
loop_
_entity_poly.entity_id
_entity_poly.type
_entity_poly.pdbx_seq_one_letter_code
_entity_poly.pdbx_strand_id
1 'polypeptide(L)'
;MEDKEGLIWYNGDLIDWKDAKLHVLTHGLHYASSVFEGERSYSGRIFKLHEHTERLFFSASELDFDIPFSIEEIKEACYLTLEKNNLVDAYIRPIAWRGAETVGVSAQSTKIHCAIAVWEWPSYFSPDDRLK
;
A
#
# COMPACT_ATOMS: atom_id res chain seq x y z
N MET A 1 2.99 6.38 -14.30
CA MET A 1 2.54 5.46 -13.24
C MET A 1 1.06 5.11 -13.33
N GLU A 2 0.16 6.04 -13.55
CA GLU A 2 -1.28 5.69 -13.57
C GLU A 2 -1.73 4.91 -14.81
N ASP A 3 -0.94 4.88 -15.86
CA ASP A 3 -1.23 4.12 -17.08
C ASP A 3 -0.58 2.74 -17.12
N LYS A 4 0.02 2.33 -16.00
CA LYS A 4 0.70 1.04 -15.91
C LYS A 4 -0.31 -0.11 -15.96
N GLU A 5 0.05 -1.20 -16.59
CA GLU A 5 -0.73 -2.42 -16.55
C GLU A 5 -0.41 -3.19 -15.27
N GLY A 6 -1.40 -3.88 -14.73
CA GLY A 6 -1.24 -4.69 -13.53
C GLY A 6 -2.46 -4.64 -12.65
N LEU A 7 -2.31 -5.18 -11.45
CA LEU A 7 -3.37 -5.27 -10.45
C LEU A 7 -2.94 -4.58 -9.17
N ILE A 8 -3.90 -3.96 -8.51
CA ILE A 8 -3.72 -3.35 -7.19
C ILE A 8 -4.72 -4.02 -6.24
N TRP A 9 -4.24 -4.44 -5.07
CA TRP A 9 -5.13 -4.90 -4.02
C TRP A 9 -5.80 -3.67 -3.40
N TYR A 10 -7.14 -3.67 -3.37
CA TYR A 10 -7.92 -2.51 -2.95
C TYR A 10 -9.09 -3.01 -2.11
N ASN A 11 -9.06 -2.73 -0.82
CA ASN A 11 -10.11 -3.12 0.13
C ASN A 11 -10.48 -4.61 0.09
N GLY A 12 -9.50 -5.48 -0.15
CA GLY A 12 -9.72 -6.92 -0.17
C GLY A 12 -9.81 -7.56 -1.55
N ASP A 13 -9.91 -6.77 -2.61
CA ASP A 13 -10.05 -7.26 -3.97
C ASP A 13 -8.90 -6.79 -4.86
N LEU A 14 -8.53 -7.60 -5.84
CA LEU A 14 -7.59 -7.18 -6.87
C LEU A 14 -8.35 -6.47 -7.97
N ILE A 15 -7.98 -5.24 -8.26
CA ILE A 15 -8.60 -4.43 -9.31
C ILE A 15 -7.54 -4.01 -10.33
N ASP A 16 -8.00 -3.60 -11.51
CA ASP A 16 -7.08 -3.11 -12.54
C ASP A 16 -6.37 -1.85 -12.05
N TRP A 17 -5.08 -1.76 -12.37
CA TRP A 17 -4.23 -0.65 -11.96
C TRP A 17 -4.85 0.71 -12.26
N LYS A 18 -5.37 0.87 -13.47
CA LYS A 18 -5.96 2.15 -13.92
C LYS A 18 -7.23 2.55 -13.17
N ASP A 19 -7.89 1.61 -12.50
CA ASP A 19 -9.15 1.86 -11.79
C ASP A 19 -8.93 2.19 -10.31
N ALA A 20 -7.70 2.12 -9.82
CA ALA A 20 -7.37 2.44 -8.43
C ALA A 20 -7.24 3.96 -8.27
N LYS A 21 -8.37 4.64 -8.19
CA LYS A 21 -8.49 6.10 -8.12
C LYS A 21 -9.33 6.52 -6.95
N LEU A 22 -9.14 7.77 -6.50
CA LEU A 22 -9.86 8.34 -5.37
C LEU A 22 -10.62 9.58 -5.79
N HIS A 23 -11.70 9.86 -5.05
CA HIS A 23 -12.43 11.11 -5.21
C HIS A 23 -11.61 12.28 -4.66
N VAL A 24 -11.71 13.45 -5.28
CA VAL A 24 -10.95 14.63 -4.88
C VAL A 24 -11.30 15.11 -3.47
N LEU A 25 -12.49 14.75 -2.96
CA LEU A 25 -12.90 15.10 -1.60
C LEU A 25 -12.49 14.06 -0.54
N THR A 26 -11.63 13.13 -0.89
CA THR A 26 -11.10 12.15 0.08
C THR A 26 -10.47 12.88 1.25
N HIS A 27 -10.90 12.54 2.47
CA HIS A 27 -10.45 13.20 3.71
C HIS A 27 -8.92 13.18 3.83
N GLY A 28 -8.29 12.06 3.47
CA GLY A 28 -6.84 11.93 3.51
C GLY A 28 -6.09 12.95 2.67
N LEU A 29 -6.69 13.41 1.54
CA LEU A 29 -6.07 14.42 0.69
C LEU A 29 -6.11 15.82 1.30
N HIS A 30 -7.13 16.12 2.09
CA HIS A 30 -7.35 17.47 2.65
C HIS A 30 -6.74 17.62 4.03
N TYR A 31 -6.73 16.56 4.82
CA TYR A 31 -6.34 16.63 6.23
C TYR A 31 -5.18 15.70 6.58
N ALA A 32 -4.52 15.15 5.57
CA ALA A 32 -3.39 14.24 5.74
C ALA A 32 -3.69 13.01 6.61
N SER A 33 -4.95 12.55 6.62
CA SER A 33 -5.36 11.36 7.35
C SER A 33 -5.10 10.10 6.53
N SER A 34 -3.83 9.87 6.23
CA SER A 34 -3.38 8.69 5.50
C SER A 34 -2.00 8.26 6.00
N VAL A 35 -1.74 6.96 5.91
CA VAL A 35 -0.45 6.37 6.31
C VAL A 35 -0.02 5.37 5.23
N PHE A 36 1.28 5.21 5.08
CA PHE A 36 1.81 4.24 4.12
C PHE A 36 3.15 3.66 4.61
N GLU A 37 3.53 2.56 3.99
CA GLU A 37 4.87 1.97 4.14
C GLU A 37 5.51 1.84 2.76
N GLY A 38 6.83 1.78 2.75
CA GLY A 38 7.60 1.45 1.56
C GLY A 38 8.42 0.21 1.85
N GLU A 39 8.15 -0.86 1.11
CA GLU A 39 8.78 -2.16 1.32
C GLU A 39 9.46 -2.64 0.05
N ARG A 40 10.37 -3.57 0.20
CA ARG A 40 11.12 -4.11 -0.92
C ARG A 40 11.09 -5.63 -0.89
N SER A 41 10.86 -6.25 -2.06
CA SER A 41 11.04 -7.68 -2.20
C SER A 41 12.31 -7.99 -2.97
N TYR A 42 12.93 -9.10 -2.60
CA TYR A 42 14.13 -9.64 -3.23
C TYR A 42 13.88 -11.13 -3.49
N SER A 43 13.91 -11.51 -4.76
CA SER A 43 13.67 -12.90 -5.16
C SER A 43 12.35 -13.46 -4.59
N GLY A 44 11.32 -12.64 -4.57
CA GLY A 44 9.99 -13.01 -4.11
C GLY A 44 9.79 -12.94 -2.59
N ARG A 45 10.77 -12.47 -1.83
CA ARG A 45 10.66 -12.35 -0.36
C ARG A 45 10.68 -10.88 0.03
N ILE A 46 9.68 -10.45 0.80
CA ILE A 46 9.56 -9.07 1.25
C ILE A 46 10.41 -8.90 2.51
N PHE A 47 11.36 -7.96 2.44
CA PHE A 47 12.27 -7.69 3.54
C PHE A 47 11.53 -6.97 4.68
N LYS A 48 11.62 -7.53 5.90
CA LYS A 48 11.03 -6.94 7.11
C LYS A 48 9.52 -6.69 7.01
N LEU A 49 8.81 -7.56 6.29
CA LEU A 49 7.36 -7.38 6.07
C LEU A 49 6.58 -7.23 7.37
N HIS A 50 6.84 -8.06 8.38
CA HIS A 50 6.11 -8.02 9.64
C HIS A 50 6.33 -6.66 10.34
N GLU A 51 7.57 -6.21 10.45
CA GLU A 51 7.93 -4.95 11.11
C GLU A 51 7.32 -3.76 10.37
N HIS A 52 7.34 -3.75 9.04
CA HIS A 52 6.68 -2.70 8.24
C HIS A 52 5.18 -2.70 8.46
N THR A 53 4.57 -3.88 8.50
CA THR A 53 3.12 -3.99 8.68
C THR A 53 2.71 -3.52 10.08
N GLU A 54 3.46 -3.92 11.11
CA GLU A 54 3.23 -3.42 12.47
C GLU A 54 3.31 -1.89 12.52
N ARG A 55 4.30 -1.31 11.83
CA ARG A 55 4.47 0.15 11.81
C ARG A 55 3.33 0.83 11.06
N LEU A 56 2.80 0.22 9.99
CA LEU A 56 1.63 0.75 9.30
C LEU A 56 0.44 0.89 10.25
N PHE A 57 0.18 -0.16 11.03
CA PHE A 57 -0.90 -0.17 12.01
C PHE A 57 -0.66 0.82 13.16
N PHE A 58 0.57 0.94 13.61
CA PHE A 58 0.96 1.93 14.61
C PHE A 58 0.71 3.36 14.09
N SER A 59 1.13 3.63 12.86
CA SER A 59 0.93 4.95 12.23
C SER A 59 -0.55 5.29 12.12
N ALA A 60 -1.38 4.32 11.76
CA ALA A 60 -2.84 4.51 11.70
C ALA A 60 -3.39 4.86 13.09
N SER A 61 -2.95 4.16 14.13
CA SER A 61 -3.40 4.42 15.51
C SER A 61 -3.03 5.84 15.97
N GLU A 62 -1.88 6.36 15.53
CA GLU A 62 -1.47 7.74 15.84
C GLU A 62 -2.38 8.77 15.18
N LEU A 63 -3.07 8.42 14.10
CA LEU A 63 -4.05 9.26 13.43
C LEU A 63 -5.49 8.90 13.79
N ASP A 64 -5.66 8.14 14.88
CA ASP A 64 -6.96 7.74 15.43
C ASP A 64 -7.85 6.95 14.47
N PHE A 65 -7.26 6.09 13.65
CA PHE A 65 -8.08 5.16 12.88
C PHE A 65 -7.52 3.73 12.89
N ASP A 66 -8.43 2.79 12.69
CA ASP A 66 -8.12 1.38 12.65
C ASP A 66 -8.21 0.87 11.22
N ILE A 67 -7.18 0.16 10.77
CA ILE A 67 -7.20 -0.52 9.47
C ILE A 67 -8.16 -1.70 9.57
N PRO A 68 -9.17 -1.81 8.66
CA PRO A 68 -10.21 -2.84 8.77
C PRO A 68 -9.77 -4.23 8.30
N PHE A 69 -8.50 -4.55 8.48
CA PHE A 69 -7.89 -5.86 8.19
C PHE A 69 -6.90 -6.17 9.30
N SER A 70 -6.61 -7.44 9.50
CA SER A 70 -5.58 -7.84 10.45
C SER A 70 -4.18 -7.67 9.86
N ILE A 71 -3.17 -7.67 10.73
CA ILE A 71 -1.77 -7.64 10.31
C ILE A 71 -1.49 -8.82 9.37
N GLU A 72 -1.97 -10.01 9.71
CA GLU A 72 -1.75 -11.20 8.88
C GLU A 72 -2.43 -11.07 7.52
N GLU A 73 -3.64 -10.52 7.47
CA GLU A 73 -4.34 -10.30 6.21
C GLU A 73 -3.58 -9.33 5.30
N ILE A 74 -3.02 -8.26 5.84
CA ILE A 74 -2.22 -7.31 5.06
C ILE A 74 -0.92 -7.97 4.57
N LYS A 75 -0.25 -8.76 5.41
CA LYS A 75 0.96 -9.48 5.01
C LYS A 75 0.68 -10.44 3.85
N GLU A 76 -0.40 -11.22 3.96
CA GLU A 76 -0.83 -12.14 2.91
C GLU A 76 -1.19 -11.38 1.62
N ALA A 77 -1.87 -10.24 1.76
CA ALA A 77 -2.25 -9.41 0.62
C ALA A 77 -1.02 -8.85 -0.11
N CYS A 78 0.04 -8.51 0.60
CA CYS A 78 1.29 -8.06 -0.02
C CYS A 78 1.88 -9.15 -0.91
N TYR A 79 1.95 -10.38 -0.42
CA TYR A 79 2.45 -11.50 -1.22
C TYR A 79 1.53 -11.86 -2.38
N LEU A 80 0.21 -11.84 -2.15
CA LEU A 80 -0.76 -12.08 -3.21
C LEU A 80 -0.61 -11.07 -4.35
N THR A 81 -0.42 -9.80 -4.00
CA THR A 81 -0.27 -8.74 -5.00
C THR A 81 1.00 -8.92 -5.82
N LEU A 82 2.12 -9.29 -5.18
CA LEU A 82 3.35 -9.63 -5.90
C LEU A 82 3.14 -10.78 -6.87
N GLU A 83 2.54 -11.87 -6.38
CA GLU A 83 2.30 -13.09 -7.16
C GLU A 83 1.44 -12.80 -8.38
N LYS A 84 0.32 -12.09 -8.19
CA LYS A 84 -0.62 -11.81 -9.28
C LYS A 84 -0.08 -10.82 -10.30
N ASN A 85 0.95 -10.06 -9.97
CA ASN A 85 1.65 -9.18 -10.90
C ASN A 85 2.93 -9.82 -11.47
N ASN A 86 3.22 -11.06 -11.11
CA ASN A 86 4.40 -11.81 -11.57
C ASN A 86 5.71 -11.05 -11.26
N LEU A 87 5.80 -10.48 -10.06
CA LEU A 87 6.96 -9.72 -9.62
C LEU A 87 7.72 -10.45 -8.52
N VAL A 88 9.05 -10.41 -8.60
CA VAL A 88 9.95 -11.00 -7.62
C VAL A 88 10.87 -9.96 -6.97
N ASP A 89 11.36 -9.01 -7.75
CA ASP A 89 12.14 -7.87 -7.26
C ASP A 89 11.31 -6.61 -7.47
N ALA A 90 10.72 -6.11 -6.40
CA ALA A 90 9.70 -5.10 -6.52
C ALA A 90 9.68 -4.16 -5.31
N TYR A 91 9.06 -3.01 -5.51
CA TYR A 91 8.67 -2.11 -4.46
C TYR A 91 7.21 -2.38 -4.10
N ILE A 92 6.90 -2.38 -2.81
CA ILE A 92 5.54 -2.62 -2.31
C ILE A 92 5.12 -1.39 -1.51
N ARG A 93 3.97 -0.81 -1.86
CA ARG A 93 3.42 0.36 -1.20
C ARG A 93 2.05 0.04 -0.60
N PRO A 94 2.00 -0.40 0.68
CA PRO A 94 0.74 -0.44 1.41
C PRO A 94 0.35 0.97 1.84
N ILE A 95 -0.93 1.29 1.73
CA ILE A 95 -1.45 2.60 2.12
C ILE A 95 -2.84 2.43 2.73
N ALA A 96 -3.15 3.22 3.76
CA ALA A 96 -4.48 3.28 4.37
C ALA A 96 -4.87 4.75 4.57
N TRP A 97 -6.15 5.07 4.37
CA TRP A 97 -6.60 6.46 4.41
C TRP A 97 -8.08 6.56 4.78
N ARG A 98 -8.46 7.75 5.26
CA ARG A 98 -9.87 8.09 5.45
C ARG A 98 -10.47 8.53 4.13
N GLY A 99 -11.67 8.02 3.81
CA GLY A 99 -12.30 8.19 2.52
C GLY A 99 -13.11 9.48 2.35
N ALA A 100 -14.00 9.46 1.35
CA ALA A 100 -14.79 10.61 0.93
C ALA A 100 -16.27 10.50 1.33
N GLU A 101 -16.61 9.63 2.28
CA GLU A 101 -18.00 9.37 2.69
C GLU A 101 -18.65 10.59 3.34
N THR A 102 -17.84 11.44 3.97
CA THR A 102 -18.30 12.73 4.51
C THR A 102 -17.28 13.82 4.23
N VAL A 103 -17.72 15.08 4.30
CA VAL A 103 -16.85 16.25 4.13
C VAL A 103 -16.77 16.99 5.48
N GLY A 104 -15.59 17.47 5.81
CA GLY A 104 -15.36 18.26 7.02
C GLY A 104 -14.20 17.76 7.85
N VAL A 105 -13.82 18.52 8.87
CA VAL A 105 -12.67 18.22 9.73
C VAL A 105 -12.92 16.96 10.57
N SER A 106 -14.18 16.77 11.01
CA SER A 106 -14.54 15.58 11.78
C SER A 106 -14.47 14.34 10.89
N ALA A 107 -13.67 13.39 11.32
CA ALA A 107 -13.34 12.19 10.54
C ALA A 107 -14.17 10.97 10.93
N GLN A 108 -15.03 11.08 11.94
CA GLN A 108 -15.69 9.91 12.56
C GLN A 108 -16.63 9.15 11.62
N SER A 109 -17.20 9.83 10.62
CA SER A 109 -18.11 9.20 9.68
C SER A 109 -17.44 8.72 8.40
N THR A 110 -16.13 8.90 8.25
CA THR A 110 -15.40 8.39 7.09
C THR A 110 -15.06 6.91 7.29
N LYS A 111 -15.06 6.18 6.17
CA LYS A 111 -14.57 4.80 6.17
C LYS A 111 -13.05 4.80 5.98
N ILE A 112 -12.42 3.74 6.47
CA ILE A 112 -10.99 3.54 6.27
C ILE A 112 -10.82 2.61 5.06
N HIS A 113 -10.02 3.06 4.11
CA HIS A 113 -9.70 2.31 2.91
C HIS A 113 -8.24 1.87 2.96
N CYS A 114 -7.94 0.78 2.29
CA CYS A 114 -6.59 0.24 2.27
C CYS A 114 -6.29 -0.31 0.87
N ALA A 115 -5.07 -0.04 0.40
CA ALA A 115 -4.64 -0.55 -0.90
C ALA A 115 -3.17 -0.95 -0.84
N ILE A 116 -2.78 -1.83 -1.74
CA ILE A 116 -1.39 -2.26 -1.88
C ILE A 116 -1.06 -2.21 -3.37
N ALA A 117 -0.10 -1.36 -3.73
CA ALA A 117 0.42 -1.28 -5.08
C ALA A 117 1.84 -1.87 -5.10
N VAL A 118 2.17 -2.58 -6.15
CA VAL A 118 3.50 -3.15 -6.35
C VAL A 118 3.99 -2.83 -7.76
N TRP A 119 5.27 -2.56 -7.90
CA TRP A 119 5.86 -2.35 -9.23
C TRP A 119 7.30 -2.77 -9.23
N GLU A 120 7.80 -3.09 -10.41
CA GLU A 120 9.18 -3.49 -10.56
C GLU A 120 10.11 -2.36 -10.10
N TRP A 121 11.09 -2.73 -9.29
CA TRP A 121 12.08 -1.78 -8.81
C TRP A 121 13.44 -2.27 -9.24
N PRO A 122 13.94 -1.80 -10.38
CA PRO A 122 15.22 -2.27 -10.88
C PRO A 122 16.36 -1.89 -9.95
N SER A 123 17.40 -2.72 -9.93
CA SER A 123 18.62 -2.38 -9.22
C SER A 123 19.27 -1.19 -9.93
N TYR A 124 19.64 -0.17 -9.16
CA TYR A 124 20.36 0.99 -9.69
C TYR A 124 21.82 0.67 -10.02
N PHE A 125 22.31 -0.49 -9.57
CA PHE A 125 23.69 -0.90 -9.78
C PHE A 125 23.71 -2.18 -10.58
N SER A 126 24.62 -2.25 -11.58
CA SER A 126 24.88 -3.51 -12.25
C SER A 126 25.56 -4.47 -11.26
N PRO A 127 25.56 -5.80 -11.53
CA PRO A 127 26.28 -6.74 -10.69
C PRO A 127 27.76 -6.37 -10.50
N ASP A 128 28.38 -5.80 -11.54
CA ASP A 128 29.79 -5.36 -11.46
C ASP A 128 29.96 -4.19 -10.50
N ASP A 129 29.01 -3.27 -10.47
CA ASP A 129 29.04 -2.12 -9.55
C ASP A 129 28.88 -2.56 -8.10
N ARG A 130 28.13 -3.62 -7.86
CA ARG A 130 27.93 -4.15 -6.50
C ARG A 130 29.18 -4.76 -5.91
N LEU A 131 30.11 -5.16 -6.76
CA LEU A 131 31.38 -5.77 -6.34
C LEU A 131 32.43 -4.72 -5.99
N LYS A 132 32.15 -3.49 -6.26
CA LYS A 132 33.04 -2.36 -5.93
C LYS A 132 32.67 -1.81 -4.56
#